data_af5ab33a30eee7213c8f3f20f20df511
#
_entry.id   af5ab33a30eee7213c8f3f20f20df511
#
_cell.length_a   1.000
_cell.length_b   1.000
_cell.length_c   1.000
_cell.angle_alpha   90.00
_cell.angle_beta   90.00
_cell.angle_gamma   90.00
#
_symmetry.space_group_name_H-M   'P 1'
#
loop_
_entity.id
_entity.type
_entity.pdbx_description
1 polymer ?
#
loop_
_entity_poly.entity_id
_entity_poly.type
_entity_poly.pdbx_seq_one_letter_code
_entity_poly.pdbx_strand_id
1 'polypeptide(L)'
;MIRPIDRYRKTKKRRLKTSNIHQNDVVSSPICNHLHGHAEIPEELIFSEILTRLPVKTLIKFKLVSKTWNSLISTPLFIKSHLKQTISNPYVPYNCVFIRSPYYFYILNYGAYDRCPNDRSGEKGLMRVNNLNYYDNGVNTFLMGSCNGLVCFGRGGAITGYEYCFYVYNPVMDLIFDVLDPLGNFQWMLMCGFGYVSCKDDYLLLVGGLQKRSSKTFVYVFSLKSKTWRKIRVFDEGELSIFSGGKGVLVNETLHWDLTQVWTPGVKSVCGFDLVDETFKEVEMPRMLLGNRVNLGFKLCDINGCLGGWVVFVDGVVEMWVLKQYGAWDSWMNLFKFDMLPGFRNFCGWTENGKVLLQTDDGSLLLADPKQNPAKYNSLVNYLGDIETVSFVQTAVSPIF
;
A
#
# COMPACT_ATOMS: atom_id res chain seq x y z
N MET A 1 0.90 -23.36 -0.19
CA MET A 1 0.92 -24.14 1.08
C MET A 1 0.77 -23.15 2.23
N ILE A 2 -0.29 -23.30 3.02
CA ILE A 2 -0.59 -22.43 4.16
C ILE A 2 0.17 -22.98 5.35
N ARG A 3 1.01 -22.18 5.99
CA ARG A 3 1.62 -22.55 7.28
C ARG A 3 1.11 -21.57 8.35
N PRO A 4 0.37 -22.04 9.37
CA PRO A 4 0.17 -21.28 10.60
C PRO A 4 1.45 -21.37 11.44
N ILE A 5 1.87 -20.28 12.01
CA ILE A 5 3.01 -20.22 12.92
C ILE A 5 2.51 -20.61 14.30
N ASP A 6 2.81 -21.83 14.73
CA ASP A 6 2.52 -22.32 16.08
C ASP A 6 3.39 -21.61 17.11
N ARG A 7 2.74 -20.86 18.00
CA ARG A 7 3.35 -20.33 19.22
C ARG A 7 3.13 -21.32 20.37
N TYR A 8 4.14 -22.08 20.73
CA TYR A 8 4.19 -22.77 22.03
C TYR A 8 4.44 -21.74 23.15
N ARG A 9 3.43 -21.45 23.94
CA ARG A 9 3.58 -20.87 25.28
C ARG A 9 2.92 -21.76 26.30
N LYS A 10 3.72 -22.51 27.06
CA LYS A 10 3.29 -23.20 28.28
C LYS A 10 2.95 -22.15 29.34
N THR A 11 1.69 -22.03 29.73
CA THR A 11 1.28 -21.31 30.93
C THR A 11 0.89 -22.29 32.01
N LYS A 12 1.57 -22.20 33.15
CA LYS A 12 1.27 -22.90 34.39
C LYS A 12 -0.12 -22.47 34.90
N LYS A 13 -1.02 -23.45 35.03
CA LYS A 13 -2.31 -23.28 35.75
C LYS A 13 -2.04 -23.15 37.25
N ARG A 14 -2.38 -22.05 37.87
CA ARG A 14 -2.59 -21.95 39.30
C ARG A 14 -4.08 -22.17 39.59
N ARG A 15 -4.38 -23.22 40.37
CA ARG A 15 -5.71 -23.46 40.96
C ARG A 15 -5.94 -22.47 42.08
N LEU A 16 -7.06 -21.74 42.02
CA LEU A 16 -7.62 -21.03 43.17
C LEU A 16 -8.80 -21.81 43.70
N LYS A 17 -8.78 -22.01 45.06
CA LYS A 17 -9.78 -22.73 45.83
C LYS A 17 -11.04 -21.86 45.96
N THR A 18 -12.20 -22.47 45.75
CA THR A 18 -13.52 -22.00 46.11
C THR A 18 -13.75 -22.17 47.60
N SER A 19 -14.20 -21.11 48.27
CA SER A 19 -14.83 -21.18 49.59
C SER A 19 -16.29 -20.79 49.48
N ASN A 20 -17.16 -21.69 49.93
CA ASN A 20 -18.60 -21.51 50.10
C ASN A 20 -18.90 -20.50 51.19
N ILE A 21 -19.88 -19.62 51.01
CA ILE A 21 -20.59 -18.93 52.12
C ILE A 21 -22.09 -18.96 51.84
N HIS A 22 -22.79 -19.20 52.90
CA HIS A 22 -24.20 -19.53 53.08
C HIS A 22 -25.23 -18.48 52.58
N GLN A 23 -26.37 -19.04 52.18
CA GLN A 23 -27.69 -18.41 52.09
C GLN A 23 -28.12 -17.84 53.46
N ASN A 24 -28.73 -16.65 53.43
CA ASN A 24 -29.75 -16.25 54.40
C ASN A 24 -30.80 -15.35 53.73
N ASP A 25 -32.05 -15.78 53.89
CA ASP A 25 -33.28 -15.11 53.50
C ASP A 25 -33.51 -13.81 54.28
N VAL A 26 -33.95 -12.74 53.59
CA VAL A 26 -34.75 -11.68 54.24
C VAL A 26 -35.65 -10.96 53.23
N VAL A 27 -36.95 -11.18 53.34
CA VAL A 27 -38.10 -10.27 53.29
C VAL A 27 -38.22 -9.22 52.18
N SER A 28 -39.29 -9.40 51.45
CA SER A 28 -39.93 -8.49 50.49
C SER A 28 -40.40 -7.16 51.10
N SER A 29 -40.13 -6.08 50.37
CA SER A 29 -41.01 -4.90 50.37
C SER A 29 -40.99 -4.23 48.97
N PRO A 30 -42.13 -3.74 48.48
CA PRO A 30 -42.27 -3.22 47.14
C PRO A 30 -42.09 -1.72 47.12
N ILE A 31 -41.07 -1.20 46.45
CA ILE A 31 -41.02 0.24 46.14
C ILE A 31 -40.31 0.48 44.81
N CYS A 32 -41.05 1.22 43.99
CA CYS A 32 -40.60 2.00 42.82
C CYS A 32 -39.97 1.25 41.63
N ASN A 33 -40.81 0.86 40.72
CA ASN A 33 -40.49 0.82 39.29
C ASN A 33 -40.17 2.23 38.79
N HIS A 34 -38.92 2.65 38.87
CA HIS A 34 -38.39 3.68 37.99
C HIS A 34 -37.82 2.99 36.74
N LEU A 35 -38.56 3.16 35.68
CA LEU A 35 -38.18 2.93 34.30
C LEU A 35 -36.82 3.61 34.01
N HIS A 36 -35.72 2.93 34.23
CA HIS A 36 -34.51 3.13 33.46
C HIS A 36 -34.55 2.15 32.31
N GLY A 37 -35.36 2.50 31.33
CA GLY A 37 -35.17 1.95 29.98
C GLY A 37 -33.81 2.40 29.50
N HIS A 38 -32.80 1.61 29.73
CA HIS A 38 -31.59 1.71 28.95
C HIS A 38 -32.04 1.46 27.51
N ALA A 39 -32.11 2.52 26.72
CA ALA A 39 -32.30 2.39 25.27
C ALA A 39 -31.06 1.64 24.77
N GLU A 40 -31.17 0.31 24.67
CA GLU A 40 -30.14 -0.50 24.06
C GLU A 40 -30.04 -0.05 22.61
N ILE A 41 -28.85 0.38 22.21
CA ILE A 41 -28.59 0.72 20.81
C ILE A 41 -28.70 -0.59 20.02
N PRO A 42 -29.54 -0.64 18.98
CA PRO A 42 -29.65 -1.84 18.15
C PRO A 42 -28.27 -2.29 17.65
N GLU A 43 -28.00 -3.60 17.76
CA GLU A 43 -26.69 -4.17 17.34
C GLU A 43 -26.37 -3.81 15.89
N GLU A 44 -27.35 -3.71 15.02
CA GLU A 44 -27.23 -3.31 13.61
C GLU A 44 -26.65 -1.90 13.46
N LEU A 45 -27.07 -0.94 14.32
CA LEU A 45 -26.55 0.42 14.31
C LEU A 45 -25.12 0.48 14.87
N ILE A 46 -24.83 -0.32 15.88
CA ILE A 46 -23.44 -0.43 16.39
C ILE A 46 -22.54 -0.91 15.27
N PHE A 47 -22.99 -1.89 14.51
CA PHE A 47 -22.27 -2.49 13.42
C PHE A 47 -22.07 -1.54 12.24
N SER A 48 -23.16 -0.96 11.70
CA SER A 48 -23.12 -0.15 10.47
C SER A 48 -22.54 1.25 10.69
N GLU A 49 -22.83 1.88 11.84
CA GLU A 49 -22.56 3.29 12.06
C GLU A 49 -21.36 3.54 12.99
N ILE A 50 -21.04 2.59 13.86
CA ILE A 50 -19.96 2.77 14.83
C ILE A 50 -18.73 1.98 14.43
N LEU A 51 -18.85 0.64 14.34
CA LEU A 51 -17.68 -0.21 14.13
C LEU A 51 -17.00 0.03 12.78
N THR A 52 -17.77 0.30 11.73
CA THR A 52 -17.20 0.57 10.39
C THR A 52 -16.35 1.84 10.33
N ARG A 53 -16.50 2.75 11.30
CA ARG A 53 -15.75 4.02 11.38
C ARG A 53 -14.52 3.94 12.30
N LEU A 54 -14.36 2.85 13.04
CA LEU A 54 -13.24 2.71 13.97
C LEU A 54 -11.94 2.35 13.24
N PRO A 55 -10.80 2.81 13.77
CA PRO A 55 -9.50 2.37 13.26
C PRO A 55 -9.35 0.85 13.34
N VAL A 56 -8.76 0.25 12.32
CA VAL A 56 -8.62 -1.22 12.22
C VAL A 56 -7.93 -1.84 13.43
N LYS A 57 -6.92 -1.17 14.01
CA LYS A 57 -6.26 -1.64 15.24
C LYS A 57 -7.22 -1.77 16.43
N THR A 58 -8.22 -0.89 16.50
CA THR A 58 -9.29 -0.96 17.51
C THR A 58 -10.22 -2.13 17.24
N LEU A 59 -10.59 -2.36 15.97
CA LEU A 59 -11.41 -3.50 15.57
C LEU A 59 -10.74 -4.83 15.89
N ILE A 60 -9.43 -4.94 15.69
CA ILE A 60 -8.66 -6.14 16.06
C ILE A 60 -8.75 -6.41 17.56
N LYS A 61 -8.68 -5.38 18.41
CA LYS A 61 -8.88 -5.51 19.86
C LYS A 61 -10.32 -5.94 20.19
N PHE A 62 -11.30 -5.41 19.47
CA PHE A 62 -12.71 -5.74 19.68
C PHE A 62 -13.07 -7.18 19.29
N LYS A 63 -12.33 -7.82 18.39
CA LYS A 63 -12.44 -9.27 18.15
C LYS A 63 -12.19 -10.11 19.41
N LEU A 64 -11.49 -9.56 20.41
CA LEU A 64 -11.21 -10.25 21.67
C LEU A 64 -12.32 -10.07 22.72
N VAL A 65 -13.28 -9.17 22.50
CA VAL A 65 -14.36 -8.85 23.47
C VAL A 65 -15.36 -9.99 23.59
N SER A 66 -15.81 -10.55 22.44
CA SER A 66 -16.73 -11.68 22.43
C SER A 66 -16.61 -12.50 21.15
N LYS A 67 -17.12 -13.73 21.17
CA LYS A 67 -17.20 -14.60 19.98
C LYS A 67 -18.09 -13.98 18.89
N THR A 68 -19.19 -13.35 19.29
CA THR A 68 -20.13 -12.66 18.37
C THR A 68 -19.43 -11.52 17.66
N TRP A 69 -18.71 -10.65 18.38
CA TRP A 69 -17.97 -9.54 17.77
C TRP A 69 -16.85 -10.03 16.86
N ASN A 70 -16.14 -11.09 17.28
CA ASN A 70 -15.11 -11.68 16.41
C ASN A 70 -15.72 -12.21 15.10
N SER A 71 -16.83 -12.95 15.17
CA SER A 71 -17.51 -13.46 13.99
C SER A 71 -17.95 -12.33 13.08
N LEU A 72 -18.59 -11.32 13.64
CA LEU A 72 -19.15 -10.17 12.94
C LEU A 72 -18.08 -9.34 12.20
N ILE A 73 -17.03 -8.93 12.93
CA ILE A 73 -15.91 -8.12 12.38
C ILE A 73 -15.09 -8.92 11.35
N SER A 74 -15.20 -10.24 11.37
CA SER A 74 -14.50 -11.11 10.41
C SER A 74 -15.31 -11.44 9.16
N THR A 75 -16.57 -10.99 9.08
CA THR A 75 -17.38 -11.24 7.88
C THR A 75 -16.86 -10.47 6.67
N PRO A 76 -16.87 -11.05 5.47
CA PRO A 76 -16.50 -10.34 4.25
C PRO A 76 -17.31 -9.04 4.03
N LEU A 77 -18.59 -9.08 4.38
CA LEU A 77 -19.47 -7.89 4.28
C LEU A 77 -18.97 -6.74 5.16
N PHE A 78 -18.64 -7.01 6.42
CA PHE A 78 -18.09 -5.99 7.32
C PHE A 78 -16.76 -5.44 6.82
N ILE A 79 -15.84 -6.32 6.43
CA ILE A 79 -14.52 -5.94 5.94
C ILE A 79 -14.64 -5.02 4.71
N LYS A 80 -15.54 -5.33 3.78
CA LYS A 80 -15.81 -4.48 2.60
C LYS A 80 -16.44 -3.13 2.98
N SER A 81 -17.40 -3.13 3.91
CA SER A 81 -18.03 -1.90 4.39
C SER A 81 -17.02 -1.00 5.10
N HIS A 82 -16.20 -1.57 5.98
CA HIS A 82 -15.11 -0.85 6.65
C HIS A 82 -14.07 -0.30 5.67
N LEU A 83 -13.65 -1.11 4.67
CA LEU A 83 -12.74 -0.67 3.62
C LEU A 83 -13.32 0.51 2.85
N LYS A 84 -14.58 0.40 2.40
CA LYS A 84 -15.27 1.49 1.69
C LYS A 84 -15.30 2.77 2.53
N GLN A 85 -15.66 2.65 3.82
CA GLN A 85 -15.69 3.78 4.75
C GLN A 85 -14.30 4.40 4.95
N THR A 86 -13.27 3.55 5.06
CA THR A 86 -11.88 4.00 5.23
C THR A 86 -11.38 4.76 4.00
N ILE A 87 -11.60 4.24 2.79
CA ILE A 87 -11.14 4.87 1.55
C ILE A 87 -11.95 6.15 1.23
N SER A 88 -13.26 6.14 1.51
CA SER A 88 -14.13 7.31 1.25
C SER A 88 -13.95 8.43 2.26
N ASN A 89 -13.23 8.22 3.35
CA ASN A 89 -13.00 9.23 4.35
C ASN A 89 -11.79 10.11 3.94
N PRO A 90 -12.02 11.37 3.55
CA PRO A 90 -10.94 12.27 3.14
C PRO A 90 -9.95 12.59 4.28
N TYR A 91 -10.33 12.28 5.53
CA TYR A 91 -9.51 12.49 6.73
C TYR A 91 -8.71 11.25 7.14
N VAL A 92 -8.80 10.14 6.41
CA VAL A 92 -7.97 8.93 6.62
C VAL A 92 -7.17 8.69 5.34
N PRO A 93 -6.22 9.56 5.01
CA PRO A 93 -5.38 9.36 3.84
C PRO A 93 -4.42 8.20 4.06
N TYR A 94 -3.71 7.84 3.00
CA TYR A 94 -2.56 6.94 2.99
C TYR A 94 -1.44 7.45 3.92
N ASN A 95 -1.69 7.45 5.23
CA ASN A 95 -0.77 8.03 6.22
C ASN A 95 0.33 7.06 6.65
N CYS A 96 0.35 5.87 6.07
CA CYS A 96 1.36 4.87 6.33
C CYS A 96 2.15 4.55 5.07
N VAL A 97 3.43 4.37 5.23
CA VAL A 97 4.32 3.87 4.19
C VAL A 97 4.94 2.55 4.64
N PHE A 98 4.90 1.57 3.76
CA PHE A 98 5.64 0.32 3.89
C PHE A 98 6.98 0.49 3.18
N ILE A 99 8.06 0.16 3.87
CA ILE A 99 9.43 0.43 3.45
C ILE A 99 10.18 -0.89 3.35
N ARG A 100 10.73 -1.19 2.17
CA ARG A 100 11.75 -2.21 1.98
C ARG A 100 13.12 -1.52 2.11
N SER A 101 13.95 -1.97 3.02
CA SER A 101 15.38 -1.63 3.08
C SER A 101 16.23 -2.84 2.67
N PRO A 102 17.55 -2.73 2.53
CA PRO A 102 18.40 -3.85 2.16
C PRO A 102 18.29 -5.08 3.06
N TYR A 103 17.91 -4.89 4.33
CA TYR A 103 17.90 -5.98 5.32
C TYR A 103 16.55 -6.23 5.97
N TYR A 104 15.64 -5.24 5.98
CA TYR A 104 14.43 -5.30 6.77
C TYR A 104 13.27 -4.59 6.09
N PHE A 105 12.08 -4.98 6.51
CA PHE A 105 10.86 -4.23 6.21
C PHE A 105 10.45 -3.37 7.41
N TYR A 106 9.92 -2.19 7.11
CA TYR A 106 9.43 -1.27 8.12
C TYR A 106 8.07 -0.69 7.73
N ILE A 107 7.37 -0.18 8.74
CA ILE A 107 6.16 0.60 8.60
C ILE A 107 6.40 1.93 9.28
N LEU A 108 6.09 3.02 8.58
CA LEU A 108 6.12 4.38 9.13
C LEU A 108 4.74 5.01 9.01
N ASN A 109 4.15 5.41 10.14
CA ASN A 109 2.94 6.22 10.17
C ASN A 109 3.31 7.70 10.17
N TYR A 110 3.53 8.27 8.99
CA TYR A 110 3.94 9.67 8.85
C TYR A 110 2.80 10.66 9.12
N GLY A 111 1.53 10.26 8.97
CA GLY A 111 0.40 11.09 9.34
C GLY A 111 0.31 11.38 10.84
N ALA A 112 0.81 10.49 11.69
CA ALA A 112 0.89 10.74 13.13
C ALA A 112 1.87 11.89 13.47
N TYR A 113 2.94 12.03 12.70
CA TYR A 113 3.87 13.16 12.85
C TYR A 113 3.25 14.47 12.43
N ASP A 114 2.39 14.46 11.42
CA ASP A 114 1.74 15.68 10.93
C ASP A 114 0.66 16.18 11.90
N ARG A 115 -0.16 15.28 12.43
CA ARG A 115 -1.23 15.64 13.39
C ARG A 115 -0.72 16.10 14.74
N CYS A 116 0.27 15.45 15.28
CA CYS A 116 0.81 15.70 16.62
C CYS A 116 2.33 15.72 16.64
N PRO A 117 3.02 16.76 16.15
CA PRO A 117 4.48 16.80 16.06
C PRO A 117 5.20 16.53 17.39
N ASN A 118 4.59 16.91 18.51
CA ASN A 118 5.17 16.82 19.86
C ASN A 118 4.71 15.60 20.67
N ASP A 119 3.83 14.77 20.13
CA ASP A 119 3.39 13.57 20.83
C ASP A 119 4.50 12.52 20.86
N ARG A 120 4.80 12.02 22.04
CA ARG A 120 5.79 10.96 22.30
C ARG A 120 5.16 9.59 22.49
N SER A 121 3.86 9.44 22.18
CA SER A 121 3.20 8.13 22.20
C SER A 121 3.87 7.20 21.20
N GLY A 122 3.97 5.91 21.51
CA GLY A 122 4.69 4.91 20.71
C GLY A 122 4.05 4.61 19.35
N GLU A 123 3.05 5.40 18.90
CA GLU A 123 2.48 5.32 17.54
C GLU A 123 3.34 6.04 16.50
N LYS A 124 4.21 6.92 16.96
CA LYS A 124 5.24 7.56 16.14
C LYS A 124 6.47 6.70 16.14
N GLY A 125 6.96 6.44 14.98
CA GLY A 125 8.24 5.79 14.82
C GLY A 125 8.24 4.77 13.70
N LEU A 126 9.44 4.45 13.32
CA LEU A 126 9.74 3.40 12.36
C LEU A 126 9.55 2.05 13.08
N MET A 127 8.52 1.30 12.68
CA MET A 127 8.25 -0.04 13.23
C MET A 127 8.85 -1.08 12.30
N ARG A 128 9.74 -1.91 12.82
CA ARG A 128 10.26 -3.06 12.09
C ARG A 128 9.21 -4.16 12.00
N VAL A 129 9.07 -4.75 10.82
CA VAL A 129 8.20 -5.91 10.58
C VAL A 129 8.98 -7.17 10.94
N ASN A 130 8.64 -7.81 12.07
CA ASN A 130 9.42 -8.92 12.61
C ASN A 130 9.13 -10.26 11.94
N ASN A 131 7.95 -10.45 11.36
CA ASN A 131 7.53 -11.75 10.83
C ASN A 131 7.93 -11.96 9.36
N LEU A 132 8.37 -10.92 8.69
CA LEU A 132 9.04 -11.03 7.41
C LEU A 132 10.54 -11.21 7.68
N ASN A 133 10.94 -12.43 8.12
CA ASN A 133 12.34 -12.76 8.38
C ASN A 133 13.11 -12.80 7.07
N TYR A 134 13.62 -11.65 6.69
CA TYR A 134 14.45 -11.48 5.52
C TYR A 134 15.91 -11.36 5.93
N TYR A 135 16.60 -12.50 5.88
CA TYR A 135 18.01 -12.48 5.57
C TYR A 135 18.10 -12.38 4.06
N ASP A 136 18.43 -11.20 3.56
CA ASP A 136 18.75 -11.01 2.15
C ASP A 136 20.13 -11.62 1.88
N ASN A 137 20.15 -12.94 1.70
CA ASN A 137 21.37 -13.67 1.30
C ASN A 137 21.71 -13.36 -0.18
N GLY A 138 21.62 -12.10 -0.59
CA GLY A 138 21.86 -11.66 -1.98
C GLY A 138 20.64 -11.85 -2.91
N VAL A 139 19.47 -12.11 -2.35
CA VAL A 139 18.22 -12.19 -3.13
C VAL A 139 17.59 -10.81 -3.19
N ASN A 140 17.49 -10.26 -4.39
CA ASN A 140 16.88 -8.96 -4.61
C ASN A 140 15.39 -8.98 -4.26
N THR A 141 14.98 -8.10 -3.34
CA THR A 141 13.57 -7.90 -2.97
C THR A 141 13.11 -6.54 -3.48
N PHE A 142 11.89 -6.46 -4.01
CA PHE A 142 11.33 -5.24 -4.59
C PHE A 142 9.84 -5.12 -4.30
N LEU A 143 9.35 -3.88 -4.17
CA LEU A 143 7.93 -3.60 -3.97
C LEU A 143 7.20 -3.54 -5.32
N MET A 144 5.99 -4.11 -5.38
CA MET A 144 5.17 -4.19 -6.59
C MET A 144 3.96 -3.28 -6.55
N GLY A 145 3.55 -2.84 -5.36
CA GLY A 145 2.41 -1.93 -5.17
C GLY A 145 1.64 -2.21 -3.90
N SER A 146 0.60 -1.44 -3.70
CA SER A 146 -0.38 -1.64 -2.62
C SER A 146 -1.79 -1.35 -3.12
N CYS A 147 -2.75 -2.07 -2.56
CA CYS A 147 -4.16 -1.86 -2.85
C CYS A 147 -5.01 -2.31 -1.66
N ASN A 148 -5.97 -1.49 -1.23
CA ASN A 148 -6.92 -1.82 -0.16
C ASN A 148 -6.26 -2.30 1.15
N GLY A 149 -5.06 -1.79 1.45
CA GLY A 149 -4.29 -2.15 2.65
C GLY A 149 -3.43 -3.40 2.52
N LEU A 150 -3.48 -4.08 1.39
CA LEU A 150 -2.54 -5.13 1.04
C LEU A 150 -1.32 -4.52 0.36
N VAL A 151 -0.14 -5.05 0.68
CA VAL A 151 1.14 -4.73 0.05
C VAL A 151 1.62 -5.94 -0.72
N CYS A 152 1.98 -5.75 -1.98
CA CYS A 152 2.57 -6.78 -2.81
C CYS A 152 4.06 -6.51 -3.01
N PHE A 153 4.86 -7.55 -2.85
CA PHE A 153 6.30 -7.50 -3.09
C PHE A 153 6.81 -8.79 -3.73
N GLY A 154 7.91 -8.69 -4.43
CA GLY A 154 8.57 -9.80 -5.08
C GLY A 154 9.98 -9.99 -4.55
N ARG A 155 10.53 -11.17 -4.83
CA ARG A 155 11.87 -11.60 -4.48
C ARG A 155 12.44 -12.47 -5.59
N GLY A 156 13.72 -12.31 -5.90
CA GLY A 156 14.39 -13.10 -6.93
C GLY A 156 15.06 -12.24 -8.00
N GLY A 157 15.62 -12.86 -8.99
CA GLY A 157 16.20 -12.20 -10.15
C GLY A 157 17.39 -12.93 -10.78
N ALA A 158 17.68 -12.58 -12.02
CA ALA A 158 18.73 -13.22 -12.83
C ALA A 158 20.13 -13.13 -12.21
N ILE A 159 20.44 -12.02 -11.55
CA ILE A 159 21.77 -11.79 -10.95
C ILE A 159 22.03 -12.77 -9.81
N THR A 160 21.00 -13.13 -9.07
CA THR A 160 21.07 -14.01 -7.90
C THR A 160 20.91 -15.48 -8.25
N GLY A 161 20.44 -15.80 -9.47
CA GLY A 161 20.12 -17.15 -9.90
C GLY A 161 18.88 -17.77 -9.24
N TYR A 162 18.18 -17.01 -8.39
CA TYR A 162 16.95 -17.47 -7.74
C TYR A 162 15.73 -17.20 -8.61
N GLU A 163 14.77 -18.12 -8.56
CA GLU A 163 13.46 -17.94 -9.17
C GLU A 163 12.69 -16.80 -8.47
N TYR A 164 11.80 -16.15 -9.22
CA TYR A 164 10.96 -15.11 -8.64
C TYR A 164 9.90 -15.75 -7.74
N CYS A 165 9.71 -15.17 -6.57
CA CYS A 165 8.62 -15.47 -5.64
C CYS A 165 7.88 -14.16 -5.34
N PHE A 166 6.57 -14.23 -5.23
CA PHE A 166 5.74 -13.06 -4.97
C PHE A 166 4.92 -13.25 -3.72
N TYR A 167 4.64 -12.16 -3.05
CA TYR A 167 3.97 -12.18 -1.75
C TYR A 167 2.91 -11.07 -1.70
N VAL A 168 1.76 -11.40 -1.14
CA VAL A 168 0.73 -10.41 -0.79
C VAL A 168 0.59 -10.42 0.73
N TYR A 169 0.76 -9.27 1.35
CA TYR A 169 0.89 -9.10 2.79
C TYR A 169 -0.05 -8.01 3.30
N ASN A 170 -0.76 -8.28 4.39
CA ASN A 170 -1.43 -7.23 5.16
C ASN A 170 -0.58 -6.84 6.36
N PRO A 171 0.01 -5.62 6.38
CA PRO A 171 0.90 -5.19 7.46
C PRO A 171 0.22 -5.02 8.83
N VAL A 172 -1.10 -4.82 8.85
CA VAL A 172 -1.86 -4.62 10.09
C VAL A 172 -2.32 -5.93 10.71
N MET A 173 -2.73 -6.87 9.83
CA MET A 173 -3.19 -8.20 10.24
C MET A 173 -2.04 -9.18 10.43
N ASP A 174 -0.84 -8.83 9.93
CA ASP A 174 0.34 -9.70 9.90
C ASP A 174 0.06 -11.04 9.19
N LEU A 175 -0.70 -10.97 8.09
CA LEU A 175 -1.07 -12.10 7.25
C LEU A 175 -0.34 -12.01 5.91
N ILE A 176 0.26 -13.12 5.50
CA ILE A 176 0.97 -13.24 4.23
C ILE A 176 0.37 -14.37 3.38
N PHE A 177 0.33 -14.14 2.08
CA PHE A 177 -0.03 -15.13 1.09
C PHE A 177 1.11 -15.26 0.07
N ASP A 178 1.61 -16.49 -0.09
CA ASP A 178 2.69 -16.82 -1.00
C ASP A 178 2.11 -17.11 -2.39
N VAL A 179 2.56 -16.35 -3.39
CA VAL A 179 2.24 -16.56 -4.79
C VAL A 179 3.43 -17.24 -5.46
N LEU A 180 3.29 -18.53 -5.71
CA LEU A 180 4.34 -19.29 -6.37
C LEU A 180 4.46 -18.85 -7.83
N ASP A 181 5.68 -18.63 -8.31
CA ASP A 181 5.96 -18.42 -9.73
C ASP A 181 5.78 -19.75 -10.48
N PRO A 182 4.75 -19.90 -11.33
CA PRO A 182 4.56 -21.12 -12.10
C PRO A 182 5.53 -21.23 -13.26
N LEU A 183 6.31 -20.20 -13.52
CA LEU A 183 6.94 -20.01 -14.80
C LEU A 183 8.45 -20.22 -14.75
N GLY A 184 9.09 -20.05 -13.56
CA GLY A 184 10.53 -20.34 -13.31
C GLY A 184 11.53 -19.77 -14.34
N ASN A 185 11.03 -18.99 -15.32
CA ASN A 185 11.72 -18.70 -16.57
C ASN A 185 12.05 -17.22 -16.80
N PHE A 186 11.65 -16.30 -15.88
CA PHE A 186 12.02 -14.91 -16.04
C PHE A 186 13.52 -14.70 -15.84
N GLN A 187 14.15 -14.08 -16.82
CA GLN A 187 15.51 -13.60 -16.71
C GLN A 187 15.55 -12.20 -16.11
N TRP A 188 14.69 -11.31 -16.62
CA TRP A 188 14.59 -9.92 -16.18
C TRP A 188 13.12 -9.54 -16.05
N MET A 189 12.76 -8.96 -14.92
CA MET A 189 11.45 -8.33 -14.76
C MET A 189 11.54 -6.88 -15.24
N LEU A 190 10.66 -6.50 -16.17
CA LEU A 190 10.61 -5.18 -16.77
C LEU A 190 9.47 -4.33 -16.23
N MET A 191 8.39 -4.98 -15.80
CA MET A 191 7.22 -4.31 -15.25
C MET A 191 6.52 -5.19 -14.22
N CYS A 192 5.95 -4.57 -13.21
CA CYS A 192 5.11 -5.24 -12.22
C CYS A 192 4.04 -4.30 -11.71
N GLY A 193 2.99 -4.85 -11.10
CA GLY A 193 1.94 -4.07 -10.50
C GLY A 193 0.94 -4.93 -9.75
N PHE A 194 0.19 -4.28 -8.85
CA PHE A 194 -0.80 -4.94 -8.01
C PHE A 194 -2.03 -4.05 -7.88
N GLY A 195 -3.23 -4.62 -8.08
CA GLY A 195 -4.46 -3.86 -8.00
C GLY A 195 -5.69 -4.74 -7.74
N TYR A 196 -6.83 -4.09 -7.52
CA TYR A 196 -8.12 -4.71 -7.27
C TYR A 196 -9.09 -4.38 -8.39
N VAL A 197 -9.88 -5.36 -8.80
CA VAL A 197 -10.93 -5.25 -9.83
C VAL A 197 -12.28 -5.39 -9.15
N SER A 198 -13.00 -4.29 -9.04
CA SER A 198 -14.24 -4.22 -8.26
C SER A 198 -15.35 -5.11 -8.81
N CYS A 199 -15.52 -5.16 -10.14
CA CYS A 199 -16.56 -5.96 -10.79
C CYS A 199 -16.31 -7.48 -10.71
N LYS A 200 -15.06 -7.92 -10.55
CA LYS A 200 -14.67 -9.32 -10.39
C LYS A 200 -14.50 -9.72 -8.93
N ASP A 201 -14.44 -8.73 -8.01
CA ASP A 201 -14.10 -8.90 -6.60
C ASP A 201 -12.81 -9.72 -6.43
N ASP A 202 -11.74 -9.27 -7.11
CA ASP A 202 -10.48 -10.00 -7.19
C ASP A 202 -9.27 -9.05 -7.17
N TYR A 203 -8.18 -9.51 -6.60
CA TYR A 203 -6.88 -8.84 -6.66
C TYR A 203 -6.03 -9.46 -7.75
N LEU A 204 -5.46 -8.62 -8.58
CA LEU A 204 -4.61 -9.04 -9.68
C LEU A 204 -3.16 -8.58 -9.46
N LEU A 205 -2.25 -9.51 -9.67
CA LEU A 205 -0.81 -9.25 -9.71
C LEU A 205 -0.35 -9.36 -11.16
N LEU A 206 0.20 -8.29 -11.70
CA LEU A 206 0.77 -8.25 -13.05
C LEU A 206 2.29 -8.34 -12.97
N VAL A 207 2.87 -9.19 -13.81
CA VAL A 207 4.31 -9.27 -14.03
C VAL A 207 4.61 -9.36 -15.52
N GLY A 208 5.60 -8.61 -15.96
CA GLY A 208 6.09 -8.65 -17.34
C GLY A 208 7.60 -8.63 -17.39
N GLY A 209 8.17 -9.45 -18.25
CA GLY A 209 9.61 -9.53 -18.35
C GLY A 209 10.12 -10.45 -19.46
N LEU A 210 11.43 -10.43 -19.64
CA LEU A 210 12.13 -11.31 -20.55
C LEU A 210 12.25 -12.72 -19.96
N GLN A 211 11.94 -13.73 -20.74
CA GLN A 211 12.18 -15.12 -20.35
C GLN A 211 13.59 -15.58 -20.75
N LYS A 212 14.13 -16.54 -19.99
CA LYS A 212 15.41 -17.18 -20.31
C LYS A 212 15.36 -17.75 -21.73
N ARG A 213 16.39 -17.49 -22.52
CA ARG A 213 16.54 -17.95 -23.91
C ARG A 213 15.48 -17.40 -24.89
N SER A 214 14.84 -16.29 -24.57
CA SER A 214 13.90 -15.59 -25.44
C SER A 214 14.25 -14.11 -25.51
N SER A 215 14.15 -13.51 -26.69
CA SER A 215 14.21 -12.05 -26.87
C SER A 215 12.85 -11.37 -26.66
N LYS A 216 11.79 -12.18 -26.48
CA LYS A 216 10.42 -11.68 -26.31
C LYS A 216 10.09 -11.39 -24.86
N THR A 217 9.27 -10.37 -24.63
CA THR A 217 8.71 -10.04 -23.33
C THR A 217 7.34 -10.66 -23.17
N PHE A 218 7.16 -11.35 -22.05
CA PHE A 218 5.92 -12.01 -21.70
C PHE A 218 5.27 -11.29 -20.54
N VAL A 219 3.95 -11.07 -20.63
CA VAL A 219 3.15 -10.48 -19.58
C VAL A 219 2.14 -11.50 -19.05
N TYR A 220 2.13 -11.63 -17.72
CA TYR A 220 1.26 -12.56 -17.02
C TYR A 220 0.49 -11.81 -15.93
N VAL A 221 -0.71 -12.30 -15.64
CA VAL A 221 -1.55 -11.86 -14.53
C VAL A 221 -1.90 -13.04 -13.65
N PHE A 222 -1.72 -12.87 -12.34
CA PHE A 222 -2.19 -13.79 -11.31
C PHE A 222 -3.47 -13.26 -10.69
N SER A 223 -4.47 -14.12 -10.56
CA SER A 223 -5.69 -13.84 -9.81
C SER A 223 -5.58 -14.44 -8.40
N LEU A 224 -5.71 -13.61 -7.37
CA LEU A 224 -5.70 -14.11 -5.99
C LEU A 224 -6.89 -15.01 -5.69
N LYS A 225 -8.04 -14.71 -6.27
CA LYS A 225 -9.29 -15.46 -6.08
C LYS A 225 -9.21 -16.87 -6.69
N SER A 226 -8.81 -16.97 -7.94
CA SER A 226 -8.68 -18.27 -8.62
C SER A 226 -7.36 -18.98 -8.31
N LYS A 227 -6.36 -18.27 -7.77
CA LYS A 227 -5.00 -18.76 -7.49
C LYS A 227 -4.29 -19.30 -8.74
N THR A 228 -4.54 -18.67 -9.87
CA THR A 228 -4.02 -19.09 -11.17
C THR A 228 -3.33 -17.95 -11.91
N TRP A 229 -2.26 -18.33 -12.61
CA TRP A 229 -1.60 -17.46 -13.57
C TRP A 229 -2.20 -17.63 -14.96
N ARG A 230 -2.24 -16.54 -15.72
CA ARG A 230 -2.57 -16.55 -17.14
C ARG A 230 -1.68 -15.59 -17.90
N LYS A 231 -1.30 -16.02 -19.10
CA LYS A 231 -0.53 -15.20 -20.02
C LYS A 231 -1.48 -14.24 -20.74
N ILE A 232 -1.16 -12.96 -20.71
CA ILE A 232 -1.99 -11.90 -21.30
C ILE A 232 -1.45 -11.51 -22.67
N ARG A 233 -0.15 -11.25 -22.76
CA ARG A 233 0.46 -10.75 -23.99
C ARG A 233 1.90 -11.21 -24.14
N VAL A 234 2.34 -11.27 -25.38
CA VAL A 234 3.75 -11.42 -25.76
C VAL A 234 4.10 -10.24 -26.65
N PHE A 235 5.18 -9.58 -26.33
CA PHE A 235 5.74 -8.50 -27.12
C PHE A 235 7.00 -8.97 -27.82
N ASP A 236 7.19 -8.57 -29.08
CA ASP A 236 8.39 -8.87 -29.84
C ASP A 236 9.59 -8.03 -29.34
N GLU A 237 10.78 -8.40 -29.81
CA GLU A 237 12.02 -7.72 -29.44
C GLU A 237 11.93 -6.23 -29.80
N GLY A 238 12.19 -5.35 -28.79
CA GLY A 238 12.14 -3.90 -28.99
C GLY A 238 10.79 -3.24 -28.71
N GLU A 239 9.66 -3.94 -28.76
CA GLU A 239 8.36 -3.34 -28.45
C GLU A 239 8.25 -2.86 -26.98
N LEU A 240 8.89 -3.59 -26.06
CA LEU A 240 8.89 -3.29 -24.63
C LEU A 240 10.27 -2.94 -24.03
N SER A 241 11.28 -2.75 -24.86
CA SER A 241 12.60 -2.24 -24.42
C SER A 241 12.53 -0.84 -23.76
N ILE A 242 11.33 -0.30 -23.69
CA ILE A 242 10.96 1.04 -23.24
C ILE A 242 10.61 1.07 -21.76
N PHE A 243 10.29 -0.07 -21.15
CA PHE A 243 9.98 -0.12 -19.73
C PHE A 243 11.26 -0.08 -18.92
N SER A 244 11.47 1.01 -18.19
CA SER A 244 12.64 1.19 -17.32
C SER A 244 12.57 0.37 -16.02
N GLY A 245 11.88 -0.78 -16.06
CA GLY A 245 11.68 -1.68 -14.92
C GLY A 245 11.12 -0.96 -13.71
N GLY A 246 9.84 -1.11 -13.46
CA GLY A 246 9.28 -0.40 -12.34
C GLY A 246 7.92 -0.95 -11.91
N LYS A 247 7.54 -0.53 -10.70
CA LYS A 247 6.21 -0.79 -10.20
C LYS A 247 5.21 0.16 -10.84
N GLY A 248 4.08 -0.39 -11.31
CA GLY A 248 2.96 0.40 -11.81
C GLY A 248 2.26 1.19 -10.69
N VAL A 249 1.83 2.40 -11.02
CA VAL A 249 0.99 3.23 -10.15
C VAL A 249 -0.47 2.88 -10.41
N LEU A 250 -1.18 2.40 -9.39
CA LEU A 250 -2.58 2.01 -9.49
C LEU A 250 -3.48 3.24 -9.29
N VAL A 251 -4.26 3.59 -10.32
CA VAL A 251 -5.32 4.59 -10.25
C VAL A 251 -6.48 4.14 -11.14
N ASN A 252 -7.71 4.23 -10.63
CA ASN A 252 -8.91 3.89 -11.37
C ASN A 252 -8.87 2.50 -12.02
N GLU A 253 -8.50 1.48 -11.23
CA GLU A 253 -8.36 0.08 -11.67
C GLU A 253 -7.41 -0.11 -12.88
N THR A 254 -6.51 0.85 -13.09
CA THR A 254 -5.49 0.84 -14.16
C THR A 254 -4.12 1.01 -13.54
N LEU A 255 -3.18 0.18 -13.95
CA LEU A 255 -1.77 0.30 -13.60
C LEU A 255 -1.07 1.20 -14.62
N HIS A 256 -0.27 2.17 -14.17
CA HIS A 256 0.39 3.14 -15.03
C HIS A 256 1.89 3.09 -14.87
N TRP A 257 2.64 3.14 -15.97
CA TRP A 257 4.10 3.23 -16.00
C TRP A 257 4.55 4.41 -16.84
N ASP A 258 5.58 5.09 -16.39
CA ASP A 258 6.33 6.06 -17.19
C ASP A 258 7.21 5.31 -18.19
N LEU A 259 7.02 5.60 -19.47
CA LEU A 259 7.83 5.06 -20.54
C LEU A 259 8.95 6.06 -20.86
N THR A 260 10.18 5.71 -20.46
CA THR A 260 11.34 6.48 -20.87
C THR A 260 11.95 5.79 -22.09
N GLN A 261 11.77 6.36 -23.26
CA GLN A 261 12.45 5.83 -24.46
C GLN A 261 13.96 6.08 -24.35
N VAL A 262 14.72 5.01 -24.17
CA VAL A 262 16.19 5.08 -24.04
C VAL A 262 16.84 5.57 -25.36
N TRP A 263 16.18 5.36 -26.49
CA TRP A 263 16.73 5.61 -27.82
C TRP A 263 16.22 6.87 -28.54
N THR A 264 15.14 7.47 -28.04
CA THR A 264 14.62 8.75 -28.57
C THR A 264 14.50 9.76 -27.43
N PRO A 265 15.55 10.55 -27.18
CA PRO A 265 15.48 11.61 -26.18
C PRO A 265 14.34 12.56 -26.51
N GLY A 266 13.39 12.72 -25.59
CA GLY A 266 12.30 13.70 -25.70
C GLY A 266 10.90 13.11 -25.91
N VAL A 267 10.73 11.87 -26.34
CA VAL A 267 9.41 11.22 -26.38
C VAL A 267 9.16 10.51 -25.06
N LYS A 268 8.32 11.11 -24.24
CA LYS A 268 7.83 10.55 -22.99
C LYS A 268 6.38 10.18 -23.20
N SER A 269 6.04 8.94 -22.88
CA SER A 269 4.66 8.47 -22.88
C SER A 269 4.37 7.73 -21.58
N VAL A 270 3.11 7.59 -21.25
CA VAL A 270 2.64 6.79 -20.13
C VAL A 270 1.86 5.62 -20.71
N CYS A 271 2.15 4.42 -20.24
CA CYS A 271 1.38 3.24 -20.57
C CYS A 271 0.46 2.89 -19.40
N GLY A 272 -0.80 2.67 -19.69
CA GLY A 272 -1.78 2.13 -18.77
C GLY A 272 -2.08 0.67 -19.09
N PHE A 273 -2.30 -0.16 -18.06
CA PHE A 273 -2.90 -1.48 -18.19
C PHE A 273 -4.19 -1.51 -17.40
N ASP A 274 -5.29 -1.57 -18.10
CA ASP A 274 -6.63 -1.69 -17.52
C ASP A 274 -6.82 -3.09 -16.95
N LEU A 275 -7.06 -3.18 -15.64
CA LEU A 275 -7.21 -4.46 -14.94
C LEU A 275 -8.59 -5.11 -15.20
N VAL A 276 -9.60 -4.32 -15.59
CA VAL A 276 -10.94 -4.84 -15.90
C VAL A 276 -10.95 -5.55 -17.24
N ASP A 277 -10.46 -4.85 -18.26
CA ASP A 277 -10.43 -5.33 -19.66
C ASP A 277 -9.16 -6.10 -19.99
N GLU A 278 -8.12 -5.98 -19.14
CA GLU A 278 -6.79 -6.59 -19.31
C GLU A 278 -6.09 -6.19 -20.61
N THR A 279 -6.23 -4.91 -20.94
CA THR A 279 -5.68 -4.31 -22.16
C THR A 279 -4.71 -3.18 -21.83
N PHE A 280 -3.68 -3.04 -22.68
CA PHE A 280 -2.77 -1.90 -22.62
C PHE A 280 -3.39 -0.71 -23.33
N LYS A 281 -3.25 0.46 -22.72
CA LYS A 281 -3.75 1.76 -23.22
C LYS A 281 -2.64 2.79 -23.15
N GLU A 282 -2.55 3.65 -24.16
CA GLU A 282 -1.68 4.80 -24.10
C GLU A 282 -2.37 5.92 -23.30
N VAL A 283 -1.60 6.62 -22.48
CA VAL A 283 -2.04 7.73 -21.64
C VAL A 283 -1.28 8.98 -22.08
N GLU A 284 -2.00 10.01 -22.45
CA GLU A 284 -1.38 11.26 -22.89
C GLU A 284 -0.70 11.99 -21.73
N MET A 285 0.54 12.40 -21.97
CA MET A 285 1.33 13.19 -21.02
C MET A 285 0.83 14.62 -20.96
N PRO A 286 1.04 15.32 -19.82
CA PRO A 286 0.81 16.75 -19.73
C PRO A 286 1.59 17.50 -20.81
N ARG A 287 0.90 18.28 -21.64
CA ARG A 287 1.52 19.04 -22.74
C ARG A 287 2.66 19.95 -22.29
N MET A 288 2.62 20.40 -21.03
CA MET A 288 3.65 21.28 -20.46
C MET A 288 4.98 20.55 -20.23
N LEU A 289 4.97 19.22 -20.11
CA LEU A 289 6.20 18.40 -20.06
C LEU A 289 6.83 18.24 -21.44
N LEU A 290 6.10 18.56 -22.50
CA LEU A 290 6.54 18.55 -23.89
C LEU A 290 7.12 19.90 -24.33
N GLY A 291 7.15 20.92 -23.44
CA GLY A 291 7.68 22.25 -23.71
C GLY A 291 9.21 22.31 -23.78
N ASN A 292 9.74 23.49 -24.10
CA ASN A 292 11.19 23.72 -24.31
C ASN A 292 12.03 23.66 -23.01
N ARG A 293 11.41 23.51 -21.83
CA ARG A 293 12.13 23.45 -20.57
C ARG A 293 12.74 22.05 -20.40
N VAL A 294 14.05 21.99 -20.26
CA VAL A 294 14.78 20.71 -20.12
C VAL A 294 14.48 20.10 -18.75
N ASN A 295 13.96 18.88 -18.75
CA ASN A 295 13.72 18.12 -17.55
C ASN A 295 14.66 16.92 -17.43
N LEU A 296 14.97 16.53 -16.18
CA LEU A 296 15.83 15.41 -15.83
C LEU A 296 15.07 14.09 -15.74
N GLY A 297 13.75 14.12 -15.70
CA GLY A 297 12.91 12.94 -15.62
C GLY A 297 11.52 13.27 -15.11
N PHE A 298 10.55 12.43 -15.49
CA PHE A 298 9.18 12.45 -14.97
C PHE A 298 8.91 11.10 -14.30
N LYS A 299 8.27 11.12 -13.14
CA LYS A 299 7.88 9.93 -12.40
C LYS A 299 6.42 10.01 -12.02
N LEU A 300 5.71 8.90 -12.20
CA LEU A 300 4.32 8.77 -11.78
C LEU A 300 4.20 8.52 -10.29
N CYS A 301 3.11 8.98 -9.70
CA CYS A 301 2.74 8.68 -8.32
C CYS A 301 1.21 8.70 -8.15
N ASP A 302 0.73 8.08 -7.08
CA ASP A 302 -0.64 8.24 -6.61
C ASP A 302 -0.72 9.46 -5.69
N ILE A 303 -1.66 10.36 -5.97
CA ILE A 303 -1.97 11.52 -5.14
C ILE A 303 -3.42 11.40 -4.68
N ASN A 304 -3.63 10.72 -3.54
CA ASN A 304 -4.96 10.50 -2.96
C ASN A 304 -5.98 9.89 -3.94
N GLY A 305 -5.57 8.86 -4.68
CA GLY A 305 -6.40 8.18 -5.67
C GLY A 305 -6.47 8.86 -7.03
N CYS A 306 -5.78 9.97 -7.23
CA CYS A 306 -5.60 10.63 -8.53
C CYS A 306 -4.24 10.28 -9.14
N LEU A 307 -4.22 10.12 -10.45
CA LEU A 307 -2.95 9.97 -11.16
C LEU A 307 -2.18 11.28 -11.08
N GLY A 308 -1.01 11.22 -10.50
CA GLY A 308 -0.09 12.33 -10.38
C GLY A 308 1.29 12.00 -10.91
N GLY A 309 2.14 13.02 -10.93
CA GLY A 309 3.54 12.82 -11.27
C GLY A 309 4.36 14.02 -10.90
N TRP A 310 5.64 13.80 -10.72
CA TRP A 310 6.60 14.85 -10.44
C TRP A 310 7.71 14.88 -11.48
N VAL A 311 8.19 16.07 -11.74
CA VAL A 311 9.25 16.34 -12.70
C VAL A 311 10.33 17.18 -12.05
N VAL A 312 11.58 16.82 -12.29
CA VAL A 312 12.75 17.62 -11.92
C VAL A 312 13.25 18.34 -13.15
N PHE A 313 13.45 19.62 -13.04
CA PHE A 313 14.05 20.45 -14.09
C PHE A 313 15.54 20.72 -13.84
N VAL A 314 16.27 21.03 -14.90
CA VAL A 314 17.72 21.31 -14.84
C VAL A 314 18.06 22.50 -13.94
N ASP A 315 17.13 23.45 -13.81
CA ASP A 315 17.26 24.60 -12.91
C ASP A 315 17.08 24.26 -11.42
N GLY A 316 16.93 22.97 -11.09
CA GLY A 316 16.77 22.51 -9.72
C GLY A 316 15.36 22.65 -9.17
N VAL A 317 14.36 22.97 -9.99
CA VAL A 317 12.96 23.04 -9.56
C VAL A 317 12.29 21.70 -9.73
N VAL A 318 11.55 21.27 -8.71
CA VAL A 318 10.64 20.12 -8.76
C VAL A 318 9.21 20.62 -8.89
N GLU A 319 8.49 20.11 -9.85
CA GLU A 319 7.06 20.40 -10.03
C GLU A 319 6.23 19.14 -9.83
N MET A 320 5.15 19.27 -9.07
CA MET A 320 4.15 18.23 -8.85
C MET A 320 2.91 18.51 -9.66
N TRP A 321 2.46 17.50 -10.41
CA TRP A 321 1.30 17.57 -11.28
C TRP A 321 0.27 16.54 -10.91
N VAL A 322 -1.03 16.83 -11.12
CA VAL A 322 -2.13 15.89 -10.90
C VAL A 322 -3.11 15.95 -12.05
N LEU A 323 -3.62 14.80 -12.45
CA LEU A 323 -4.71 14.65 -13.41
C LEU A 323 -6.04 14.83 -12.65
N LYS A 324 -6.72 15.95 -12.83
CA LYS A 324 -7.96 16.26 -12.12
C LYS A 324 -9.11 15.32 -12.45
N GLN A 325 -9.23 14.95 -13.72
CA GLN A 325 -10.27 14.08 -14.21
C GLN A 325 -9.64 12.97 -15.03
N TYR A 326 -9.74 11.75 -14.54
CA TYR A 326 -9.22 10.58 -15.21
C TYR A 326 -9.89 10.40 -16.59
N GLY A 327 -9.08 10.21 -17.63
CA GLY A 327 -9.54 10.13 -19.02
C GLY A 327 -9.63 11.49 -19.75
N ALA A 328 -9.64 12.62 -19.02
CA ALA A 328 -9.51 13.95 -19.60
C ALA A 328 -8.05 14.41 -19.49
N TRP A 329 -7.22 13.99 -20.45
CA TRP A 329 -5.75 14.17 -20.38
C TRP A 329 -5.30 15.62 -20.43
N ASP A 330 -6.15 16.53 -20.87
CA ASP A 330 -5.96 17.99 -20.82
C ASP A 330 -6.21 18.58 -19.42
N SER A 331 -6.75 17.79 -18.49
CA SER A 331 -7.05 18.22 -17.12
C SER A 331 -5.85 18.17 -16.16
N TRP A 332 -4.64 17.89 -16.64
CA TRP A 332 -3.43 17.98 -15.84
C TRP A 332 -3.21 19.39 -15.32
N MET A 333 -2.94 19.52 -14.01
CA MET A 333 -2.65 20.81 -13.39
C MET A 333 -1.43 20.70 -12.47
N ASN A 334 -0.68 21.80 -12.41
CA ASN A 334 0.39 21.94 -11.42
C ASN A 334 -0.21 22.16 -10.04
N LEU A 335 0.17 21.35 -9.06
CA LEU A 335 -0.26 21.48 -7.67
C LEU A 335 0.63 22.46 -6.90
N PHE A 336 1.93 22.30 -7.04
CA PHE A 336 2.94 23.14 -6.41
C PHE A 336 4.30 22.89 -7.05
N LYS A 337 5.23 23.79 -6.74
CA LYS A 337 6.65 23.67 -7.08
C LYS A 337 7.52 24.04 -5.89
N PHE A 338 8.70 23.45 -5.81
CA PHE A 338 9.67 23.74 -4.77
C PHE A 338 11.10 23.55 -5.30
N ASP A 339 12.06 24.19 -4.65
CA ASP A 339 13.47 23.98 -4.96
C ASP A 339 13.90 22.57 -4.51
N MET A 340 14.60 21.85 -5.40
CA MET A 340 15.00 20.47 -5.16
C MET A 340 15.88 20.39 -3.90
N LEU A 341 15.48 19.54 -2.98
CA LEU A 341 16.27 19.24 -1.79
C LEU A 341 17.52 18.44 -2.17
N PRO A 342 18.66 18.66 -1.51
CA PRO A 342 19.85 17.86 -1.72
C PRO A 342 19.56 16.36 -1.56
N GLY A 343 19.96 15.56 -2.56
CA GLY A 343 19.72 14.12 -2.55
C GLY A 343 18.26 13.71 -2.77
N PHE A 344 17.35 14.59 -3.21
CA PHE A 344 15.96 14.23 -3.51
C PHE A 344 15.89 13.09 -4.54
N ARG A 345 15.19 12.02 -4.19
CA ARG A 345 15.08 10.82 -5.02
C ARG A 345 13.64 10.49 -5.43
N ASN A 346 12.70 10.60 -4.48
CA ASN A 346 11.32 10.16 -4.75
C ASN A 346 10.29 10.85 -3.87
N PHE A 347 9.05 10.87 -4.36
CA PHE A 347 7.85 11.22 -3.61
C PHE A 347 7.21 9.94 -3.06
N CYS A 348 6.92 9.92 -1.75
CA CYS A 348 6.46 8.72 -1.06
C CYS A 348 5.03 8.82 -0.52
N GLY A 349 4.47 10.03 -0.40
CA GLY A 349 3.13 10.17 0.11
C GLY A 349 2.74 11.61 0.42
N TRP A 350 1.47 11.77 0.80
CA TRP A 350 0.82 13.04 1.08
C TRP A 350 0.04 12.97 2.39
N THR A 351 0.08 14.02 3.20
CA THR A 351 -0.72 14.11 4.43
C THR A 351 -2.01 14.91 4.21
N GLU A 352 -2.97 14.75 5.13
CA GLU A 352 -4.22 15.51 5.12
C GLU A 352 -4.02 17.03 5.20
N ASN A 353 -2.95 17.49 5.85
CA ASN A 353 -2.61 18.92 5.97
C ASN A 353 -1.82 19.45 4.76
N GLY A 354 -1.61 18.61 3.74
CA GLY A 354 -0.93 19.00 2.50
C GLY A 354 0.59 18.98 2.59
N LYS A 355 1.18 18.32 3.61
CA LYS A 355 2.62 18.04 3.61
C LYS A 355 2.95 16.82 2.78
N VAL A 356 4.17 16.75 2.31
CA VAL A 356 4.67 15.69 1.43
C VAL A 356 5.76 14.88 2.11
N LEU A 357 5.69 13.56 1.95
CA LEU A 357 6.76 12.65 2.37
C LEU A 357 7.73 12.45 1.20
N LEU A 358 8.96 12.84 1.39
CA LEU A 358 10.04 12.77 0.41
C LEU A 358 11.10 11.78 0.85
N GLN A 359 11.68 11.08 -0.12
CA GLN A 359 12.82 10.18 0.06
C GLN A 359 14.07 10.81 -0.52
N THR A 360 15.20 10.66 0.18
CA THR A 360 16.53 11.05 -0.27
C THR A 360 17.38 9.86 -0.68
N ASP A 361 18.51 10.10 -1.34
CA ASP A 361 19.42 9.07 -1.88
C ASP A 361 20.02 8.17 -0.79
N ASP A 362 20.22 8.69 0.42
CA ASP A 362 20.72 7.94 1.58
C ASP A 362 19.61 7.12 2.29
N GLY A 363 18.39 7.13 1.76
CA GLY A 363 17.24 6.46 2.34
C GLY A 363 16.61 7.18 3.51
N SER A 364 16.89 8.47 3.68
CA SER A 364 16.19 9.28 4.67
C SER A 364 14.77 9.62 4.19
N LEU A 365 13.84 9.77 5.13
CA LEU A 365 12.46 10.19 4.86
C LEU A 365 12.18 11.52 5.54
N LEU A 366 11.81 12.49 4.74
CA LEU A 366 11.57 13.87 5.15
C LEU A 366 10.11 14.25 4.95
N LEU A 367 9.51 14.88 5.96
CA LEU A 367 8.17 15.48 5.84
C LEU A 367 8.34 16.96 5.55
N ALA A 368 7.99 17.37 4.34
CA ALA A 368 8.15 18.74 3.84
C ALA A 368 6.80 19.44 3.71
N ASP A 369 6.79 20.76 3.94
CA ASP A 369 5.64 21.63 3.67
C ASP A 369 5.90 22.40 2.36
N PRO A 370 5.27 22.00 1.25
CA PRO A 370 5.51 22.59 -0.06
C PRO A 370 4.94 24.01 -0.20
N LYS A 371 4.11 24.47 0.76
CA LYS A 371 3.56 25.84 0.77
C LYS A 371 4.56 26.87 1.29
N GLN A 372 5.63 26.42 1.94
CA GLN A 372 6.67 27.29 2.45
C GLN A 372 7.83 27.39 1.44
N ASN A 373 8.32 28.59 1.19
CA ASN A 373 9.48 28.82 0.33
C ASN A 373 10.55 29.63 1.10
N PRO A 374 11.77 29.08 1.35
CA PRO A 374 12.18 27.71 1.03
C PRO A 374 11.38 26.66 1.81
N ALA A 375 11.21 25.48 1.21
CA ALA A 375 10.46 24.39 1.85
C ALA A 375 11.08 24.00 3.19
N LYS A 376 10.27 24.03 4.25
CA LYS A 376 10.69 23.50 5.56
C LYS A 376 10.43 22.02 5.62
N TYR A 377 11.37 21.26 6.11
CA TYR A 377 11.24 19.82 6.25
C TYR A 377 11.69 19.34 7.63
N ASN A 378 11.06 18.26 8.08
CA ASN A 378 11.44 17.54 9.30
C ASN A 378 11.90 16.13 8.91
N SER A 379 13.07 15.73 9.36
CA SER A 379 13.52 14.35 9.20
C SER A 379 12.71 13.44 10.11
N LEU A 380 12.09 12.41 9.54
CA LEU A 380 11.35 11.38 10.27
C LEU A 380 12.21 10.14 10.46
N VAL A 381 13.02 9.79 9.47
CA VAL A 381 13.89 8.63 9.44
C VAL A 381 15.17 9.02 8.72
N ASN A 382 16.32 8.53 9.21
CA ASN A 382 17.62 8.81 8.62
C ASN A 382 18.34 7.51 8.24
N TYR A 383 19.03 7.52 7.10
CA TYR A 383 20.05 6.55 6.70
C TYR A 383 19.60 5.08 6.67
N LEU A 384 18.48 4.78 6.01
CA LEU A 384 18.06 3.38 5.79
C LEU A 384 18.77 2.72 4.60
N GLY A 385 19.57 3.45 3.85
CA GLY A 385 20.26 3.00 2.64
C GLY A 385 19.32 2.97 1.42
N ASP A 386 19.56 2.02 0.50
CA ASP A 386 18.71 1.89 -0.68
C ASP A 386 17.34 1.33 -0.29
N ILE A 387 16.34 2.20 -0.24
CA ILE A 387 14.97 1.84 0.13
C ILE A 387 14.01 1.95 -1.04
N GLU A 388 12.97 1.12 -0.98
CA GLU A 388 11.75 1.29 -1.76
C GLU A 388 10.58 1.53 -0.81
N THR A 389 9.62 2.31 -1.28
CA THR A 389 8.45 2.67 -0.48
C THR A 389 7.15 2.45 -1.25
N VAL A 390 6.08 2.15 -0.52
CA VAL A 390 4.71 2.16 -1.03
C VAL A 390 3.77 2.65 0.06
N SER A 391 2.95 3.63 -0.28
CA SER A 391 1.89 4.11 0.62
C SER A 391 0.79 3.08 0.72
N PHE A 392 0.22 2.89 1.90
CA PHE A 392 -0.91 2.00 2.11
C PHE A 392 -1.87 2.52 3.17
N VAL A 393 -3.13 2.09 3.08
CA VAL A 393 -4.14 2.32 4.12
C VAL A 393 -4.18 1.14 5.09
N GLN A 394 -4.48 1.41 6.36
CA GLN A 394 -4.63 0.34 7.35
C GLN A 394 -6.03 -0.28 7.24
N THR A 395 -6.11 -1.56 6.91
CA THR A 395 -7.39 -2.27 6.73
C THR A 395 -7.36 -3.68 7.30
N ALA A 396 -8.55 -4.27 7.46
CA ALA A 396 -8.71 -5.66 7.88
C ALA A 396 -8.87 -6.63 6.70
N VAL A 397 -8.55 -6.21 5.47
CA VAL A 397 -8.63 -7.07 4.29
C VAL A 397 -7.66 -8.24 4.40
N SER A 398 -8.16 -9.44 4.15
CA SER A 398 -7.32 -10.64 4.13
C SER A 398 -6.66 -10.82 2.76
N PRO A 399 -5.37 -11.19 2.69
CA PRO A 399 -4.75 -11.63 1.45
C PRO A 399 -5.15 -13.08 1.09
N ILE A 400 -5.91 -13.74 1.97
CA ILE A 400 -6.38 -15.13 1.83
C ILE A 400 -7.88 -15.08 1.56
N PHE A 401 -8.30 -15.61 0.41
CA PHE A 401 -9.68 -15.73 -0.04
C PHE A 401 -10.22 -17.14 0.22
#